data_1534914a7a038f1dfb566dfddc29b54a
#
_entry.id   1534914a7a038f1dfb566dfddc29b54a
#
_cell.length_a   1.000
_cell.length_b   1.000
_cell.length_c   1.000
_cell.angle_alpha   90.00
_cell.angle_beta   90.00
_cell.angle_gamma   90.00
#
_symmetry.space_group_name_H-M   'P 1'
#
loop_
_entity.id
_entity.type
_entity.pdbx_description
1 polymer ?
#
loop_
_entity_poly.entity_id
_entity_poly.type
_entity_poly.pdbx_seq_one_letter_code
_entity_poly.pdbx_strand_id
1 'polypeptide(L)'
;MSEKISQDISEIVKNCDVQEISSFLIIQGRSNIYSRIGKILQKASGTVYIVAPQEDLMRMYHTTIPERIQLIKENGVEVRILTESVSEKELSFISRLNPSEIRTGKLPSKSRMVVEENKQLIMSGSLNGSMDLNDDGDSVMHTNSIEMVNNMYSLCTLLWNKSKEIEVVIPQRVKRVKSQ
;
A
#
# COMPACT_ATOMS: atom_id res chain seq x y z
N MET A 1 -12.27 52.18 -10.46
CA MET A 1 -12.35 51.00 -11.38
C MET A 1 -11.51 49.82 -10.91
N SER A 2 -10.37 50.00 -10.34
CA SER A 2 -9.48 48.90 -9.92
C SER A 2 -9.95 48.13 -8.68
N GLU A 3 -10.58 48.82 -7.70
CA GLU A 3 -11.06 48.17 -6.45
C GLU A 3 -12.26 47.23 -6.67
N LYS A 4 -13.14 47.53 -7.62
CA LYS A 4 -14.31 46.71 -7.92
C LYS A 4 -13.91 45.39 -8.61
N ILE A 5 -12.92 45.44 -9.50
CA ILE A 5 -12.36 44.25 -10.18
C ILE A 5 -11.63 43.36 -9.17
N SER A 6 -10.93 43.95 -8.20
CA SER A 6 -10.23 43.19 -7.16
C SER A 6 -11.18 42.49 -6.18
N GLN A 7 -12.35 43.09 -5.87
CA GLN A 7 -13.40 42.47 -5.06
C GLN A 7 -14.11 41.32 -5.81
N ASP A 8 -14.43 41.52 -7.10
CA ASP A 8 -15.06 40.50 -7.93
C ASP A 8 -14.16 39.27 -8.10
N ILE A 9 -12.84 39.47 -8.24
CA ILE A 9 -11.88 38.35 -8.29
C ILE A 9 -11.78 37.62 -6.96
N SER A 10 -11.81 38.34 -5.82
CA SER A 10 -11.75 37.71 -4.50
C SER A 10 -13.04 36.92 -4.17
N GLU A 11 -14.20 37.34 -4.64
CA GLU A 11 -15.45 36.58 -4.50
C GLU A 11 -15.49 35.36 -5.40
N ILE A 12 -14.98 35.45 -6.64
CA ILE A 12 -14.85 34.31 -7.55
C ILE A 12 -13.89 33.28 -6.98
N VAL A 13 -12.76 33.68 -6.37
CA VAL A 13 -11.79 32.77 -5.75
C VAL A 13 -12.34 32.14 -4.45
N LYS A 14 -13.21 32.86 -3.70
CA LYS A 14 -13.89 32.29 -2.52
C LYS A 14 -15.01 31.30 -2.86
N ASN A 15 -15.63 31.44 -4.01
CA ASN A 15 -16.71 30.56 -4.48
C ASN A 15 -16.20 29.45 -5.42
N CYS A 16 -14.93 29.40 -5.75
CA CYS A 16 -14.31 28.16 -6.24
C CYS A 16 -14.20 27.22 -5.05
N ASP A 17 -15.23 26.40 -4.81
CA ASP A 17 -15.02 25.12 -4.19
C ASP A 17 -13.87 24.48 -4.95
N VAL A 18 -12.70 24.36 -4.31
CA VAL A 18 -11.62 23.51 -4.80
C VAL A 18 -12.15 22.10 -4.66
N GLN A 19 -12.97 21.66 -5.64
CA GLN A 19 -13.27 20.26 -5.80
C GLN A 19 -11.90 19.60 -5.96
N GLU A 20 -11.52 18.77 -5.02
CA GLU A 20 -10.36 17.91 -5.17
C GLU A 20 -10.56 17.14 -6.47
N ILE A 21 -9.83 17.55 -7.51
CA ILE A 21 -9.95 16.94 -8.83
C ILE A 21 -9.44 15.51 -8.68
N SER A 22 -10.35 14.54 -8.87
CA SER A 22 -9.95 13.14 -8.91
C SER A 22 -8.91 12.96 -10.02
N SER A 23 -7.76 12.39 -9.66
CA SER A 23 -6.67 12.11 -10.59
C SER A 23 -6.55 10.61 -10.86
N PHE A 24 -6.19 10.28 -12.10
CA PHE A 24 -5.89 8.93 -12.54
C PHE A 24 -4.53 8.96 -13.22
N LEU A 25 -3.56 8.24 -12.65
CA LEU A 25 -2.20 8.17 -13.15
C LEU A 25 -1.87 6.73 -13.50
N ILE A 26 -1.28 6.52 -14.67
CA ILE A 26 -0.63 5.25 -15.01
C ILE A 26 0.85 5.38 -14.69
N ILE A 27 1.37 4.45 -13.89
CA ILE A 27 2.77 4.39 -13.53
C ILE A 27 3.32 3.10 -14.11
N GLN A 28 4.35 3.22 -14.92
CA GLN A 28 5.01 2.11 -15.59
C GLN A 28 6.41 1.87 -14.98
N GLY A 29 6.80 0.61 -14.97
CA GLY A 29 8.08 0.17 -14.45
C GLY A 29 8.04 -0.14 -12.95
N ARG A 30 8.46 -1.34 -12.61
CA ARG A 30 8.35 -1.90 -11.25
C ARG A 30 9.06 -1.04 -10.21
N SER A 31 10.24 -0.53 -10.51
CA SER A 31 10.99 0.37 -9.64
C SER A 31 10.21 1.66 -9.32
N ASN A 32 9.58 2.26 -10.34
CA ASN A 32 8.73 3.45 -10.16
C ASN A 32 7.50 3.15 -9.31
N ILE A 33 6.92 1.97 -9.49
CA ILE A 33 5.74 1.51 -8.74
C ILE A 33 6.08 1.36 -7.26
N TYR A 34 7.16 0.65 -6.91
CA TYR A 34 7.56 0.49 -5.51
C TYR A 34 7.97 1.81 -4.87
N SER A 35 8.62 2.71 -5.62
CA SER A 35 8.89 4.07 -5.16
C SER A 35 7.59 4.83 -4.84
N ARG A 36 6.56 4.68 -5.67
CA ARG A 36 5.24 5.29 -5.42
C ARG A 36 4.55 4.68 -4.20
N ILE A 37 4.57 3.37 -4.04
CA ILE A 37 4.04 2.69 -2.85
C ILE A 37 4.76 3.18 -1.60
N GLY A 38 6.07 3.29 -1.63
CA GLY A 38 6.86 3.83 -0.52
C GLY A 38 6.47 5.26 -0.14
N LYS A 39 6.16 6.12 -1.12
CA LYS A 39 5.67 7.49 -0.87
C LYS A 39 4.28 7.52 -0.26
N ILE A 40 3.38 6.63 -0.70
CA ILE A 40 2.05 6.47 -0.10
C ILE A 40 2.20 6.07 1.37
N LEU A 41 2.97 5.03 1.65
CA LEU A 41 3.21 4.56 3.00
C LEU A 41 3.82 5.64 3.88
N GLN A 42 4.80 6.40 3.38
CA GLN A 42 5.45 7.47 4.15
C GLN A 42 4.48 8.55 4.65
N LYS A 43 3.40 8.79 3.92
CA LYS A 43 2.42 9.85 4.19
C LYS A 43 1.08 9.31 4.70
N ALA A 44 0.96 8.00 4.87
CA ALA A 44 -0.28 7.38 5.28
C ALA A 44 -0.68 7.84 6.68
N SER A 45 -1.98 8.04 6.88
CA SER A 45 -2.58 8.41 8.15
C SER A 45 -3.81 7.56 8.49
N GLY A 46 -4.36 6.85 7.52
CA GLY A 46 -5.42 5.85 7.69
C GLY A 46 -4.88 4.43 7.54
N THR A 47 -5.70 3.43 7.86
CA THR A 47 -5.36 2.02 7.67
C THR A 47 -4.97 1.75 6.21
N VAL A 48 -3.90 1.00 5.99
CA VAL A 48 -3.43 0.60 4.67
C VAL A 48 -3.59 -0.91 4.49
N TYR A 49 -4.28 -1.32 3.44
CA TYR A 49 -4.26 -2.69 2.95
C TYR A 49 -3.22 -2.85 1.84
N ILE A 50 -2.43 -3.90 1.92
CA ILE A 50 -1.58 -4.42 0.86
C ILE A 50 -2.09 -5.82 0.53
N VAL A 51 -2.74 -5.97 -0.60
CA VAL A 51 -3.24 -7.26 -1.11
C VAL A 51 -2.44 -7.62 -2.34
N ALA A 52 -1.64 -8.66 -2.24
CA ALA A 52 -0.71 -9.02 -3.30
C ALA A 52 -0.30 -10.50 -3.25
N PRO A 53 0.09 -11.09 -4.40
CA PRO A 53 0.72 -12.40 -4.44
C PRO A 53 2.03 -12.40 -3.65
N GLN A 54 2.42 -13.57 -3.17
CA GLN A 54 3.63 -13.72 -2.36
C GLN A 54 4.90 -13.21 -3.05
N GLU A 55 5.04 -13.45 -4.35
CA GLU A 55 6.20 -13.03 -5.13
C GLU A 55 6.35 -11.50 -5.15
N ASP A 56 5.23 -10.79 -5.17
CA ASP A 56 5.22 -9.33 -5.12
C ASP A 56 5.63 -8.82 -3.74
N LEU A 57 5.15 -9.45 -2.68
CA LEU A 57 5.56 -9.12 -1.31
C LEU A 57 7.05 -9.40 -1.08
N MET A 58 7.58 -10.49 -1.64
CA MET A 58 9.01 -10.80 -1.59
C MET A 58 9.84 -9.72 -2.32
N ARG A 59 9.36 -9.23 -3.47
CA ARG A 59 10.01 -8.10 -4.16
C ARG A 59 9.97 -6.82 -3.35
N MET A 60 8.83 -6.50 -2.71
CA MET A 60 8.70 -5.32 -1.83
C MET A 60 9.71 -5.34 -0.69
N TYR A 61 10.05 -6.52 -0.17
CA TYR A 61 11.05 -6.68 0.89
C TYR A 61 12.44 -6.18 0.46
N HIS A 62 12.79 -6.28 -0.82
CA HIS A 62 14.06 -5.82 -1.36
C HIS A 62 14.08 -4.33 -1.75
N THR A 63 13.12 -3.56 -1.25
CA THR A 63 12.97 -2.12 -1.47
C THR A 63 13.01 -1.37 -0.15
N THR A 64 12.68 -0.07 -0.17
CA THR A 64 12.53 0.74 1.05
C THR A 64 11.16 0.60 1.72
N ILE A 65 10.28 -0.27 1.21
CA ILE A 65 8.92 -0.44 1.74
C ILE A 65 8.92 -0.91 3.21
N PRO A 66 9.77 -1.88 3.65
CA PRO A 66 9.81 -2.31 5.05
C PRO A 66 10.06 -1.16 6.03
N GLU A 67 11.03 -0.28 5.72
CA GLU A 67 11.35 0.87 6.56
C GLU A 67 10.20 1.88 6.62
N ARG A 68 9.47 2.05 5.49
CA ARG A 68 8.29 2.91 5.44
C ARG A 68 7.14 2.36 6.27
N ILE A 69 6.90 1.05 6.21
CA ILE A 69 5.90 0.39 7.04
C ILE A 69 6.23 0.58 8.52
N GLN A 70 7.47 0.38 8.92
CA GLN A 70 7.89 0.57 10.30
C GLN A 70 7.61 2.00 10.78
N LEU A 71 8.02 3.00 10.00
CA LEU A 71 7.83 4.43 10.36
C LEU A 71 6.36 4.79 10.59
N ILE A 72 5.45 4.36 9.71
CA ILE A 72 4.04 4.71 9.87
C ILE A 72 3.35 3.95 11.00
N LYS A 73 3.80 2.73 11.31
CA LYS A 73 3.32 1.98 12.47
C LYS A 73 3.71 2.68 13.78
N GLU A 74 4.90 3.24 13.88
CA GLU A 74 5.35 4.04 15.02
C GLU A 74 4.44 5.28 15.22
N ASN A 75 3.80 5.76 14.15
CA ASN A 75 2.81 6.83 14.18
C ASN A 75 1.36 6.33 14.38
N GLY A 76 1.17 5.06 14.72
CA GLY A 76 -0.14 4.49 15.01
C GLY A 76 -0.96 4.07 13.78
N VAL A 77 -0.38 4.05 12.59
CA VAL A 77 -1.05 3.60 11.36
C VAL A 77 -0.99 2.08 11.26
N GLU A 78 -2.13 1.43 11.00
CA GLU A 78 -2.18 0.00 10.75
C GLU A 78 -1.85 -0.32 9.30
N VAL A 79 -0.96 -1.29 9.09
CA VAL A 79 -0.66 -1.87 7.78
C VAL A 79 -1.03 -3.35 7.81
N ARG A 80 -1.98 -3.72 6.97
CA ARG A 80 -2.55 -5.06 6.87
C ARG A 80 -2.15 -5.71 5.56
N ILE A 81 -1.48 -6.85 5.63
CA ILE A 81 -1.09 -7.62 4.43
C ILE A 81 -2.02 -8.82 4.29
N LEU A 82 -2.59 -8.97 3.11
CA LEU A 82 -3.36 -10.15 2.70
C LEU A 82 -2.70 -10.79 1.47
N THR A 83 -2.41 -12.07 1.56
CA THR A 83 -1.83 -12.86 0.48
C THR A 83 -2.49 -14.25 0.39
N GLU A 84 -2.13 -15.03 -0.62
CA GLU A 84 -2.53 -16.44 -0.70
C GLU A 84 -1.81 -17.29 0.35
N SER A 85 -2.23 -18.54 0.46
CA SER A 85 -1.56 -19.51 1.34
C SER A 85 -0.09 -19.68 0.95
N VAL A 86 0.78 -19.56 1.91
CA VAL A 86 2.25 -19.57 1.74
C VAL A 86 2.89 -20.63 2.63
N SER A 87 4.08 -21.08 2.28
CA SER A 87 4.89 -21.93 3.14
C SER A 87 5.46 -21.14 4.33
N GLU A 88 5.89 -21.86 5.38
CA GLU A 88 6.54 -21.22 6.54
C GLU A 88 7.76 -20.36 6.15
N LYS A 89 8.52 -20.82 5.16
CA LYS A 89 9.69 -20.10 4.65
C LYS A 89 9.28 -18.77 4.01
N GLU A 90 8.28 -18.78 3.16
CA GLU A 90 7.75 -17.58 2.50
C GLU A 90 7.13 -16.62 3.50
N LEU A 91 6.39 -17.16 4.48
CA LEU A 91 5.83 -16.37 5.56
C LEU A 91 6.92 -15.67 6.37
N SER A 92 8.04 -16.33 6.62
CA SER A 92 9.20 -15.74 7.31
C SER A 92 9.75 -14.52 6.56
N PHE A 93 9.75 -14.54 5.21
CA PHE A 93 10.14 -13.38 4.41
C PHE A 93 9.10 -12.27 4.45
N ILE A 94 7.82 -12.60 4.26
CA ILE A 94 6.72 -11.63 4.27
C ILE A 94 6.63 -10.92 5.63
N SER A 95 6.87 -11.65 6.72
CA SER A 95 6.90 -11.09 8.06
C SER A 95 7.96 -10.01 8.26
N ARG A 96 9.04 -10.06 7.48
CA ARG A 96 10.10 -9.04 7.50
C ARG A 96 9.69 -7.70 6.89
N LEU A 97 8.55 -7.64 6.18
CA LEU A 97 7.93 -6.38 5.82
C LEU A 97 7.42 -5.62 7.05
N ASN A 98 7.32 -6.30 8.19
CA ASN A 98 6.90 -5.75 9.47
C ASN A 98 5.51 -5.09 9.46
N PRO A 99 4.47 -5.70 8.84
CA PRO A 99 3.13 -5.15 8.91
C PRO A 99 2.54 -5.23 10.32
N SER A 100 1.40 -4.62 10.53
CA SER A 100 0.63 -4.76 11.77
C SER A 100 0.05 -6.17 11.91
N GLU A 101 -0.44 -6.73 10.82
CA GLU A 101 -1.02 -8.08 10.76
C GLU A 101 -0.89 -8.67 9.35
N ILE A 102 -0.72 -9.99 9.29
CA ILE A 102 -0.73 -10.76 8.03
C ILE A 102 -1.87 -11.76 8.09
N ARG A 103 -2.64 -11.83 7.02
CA ARG A 103 -3.65 -12.88 6.81
C ARG A 103 -3.45 -13.57 5.48
N THR A 104 -3.89 -14.82 5.42
CA THR A 104 -3.92 -15.59 4.17
C THR A 104 -5.34 -15.97 3.80
N GLY A 105 -5.59 -15.99 2.49
CA GLY A 105 -6.88 -16.34 1.95
C GLY A 105 -6.85 -16.44 0.44
N LYS A 106 -8.01 -16.69 -0.14
CA LYS A 106 -8.15 -16.69 -1.59
C LYS A 106 -8.12 -15.26 -2.12
N LEU A 107 -7.14 -14.94 -2.93
CA LEU A 107 -7.10 -13.66 -3.64
C LEU A 107 -8.03 -13.68 -4.86
N PRO A 108 -8.66 -12.53 -5.20
CA PRO A 108 -9.53 -12.45 -6.38
C PRO A 108 -8.77 -12.59 -7.69
N SER A 109 -7.50 -12.23 -7.71
CA SER A 109 -6.61 -12.32 -8.88
C SER A 109 -5.14 -12.28 -8.44
N LYS A 110 -4.22 -12.47 -9.40
CA LYS A 110 -2.78 -12.29 -9.19
C LYS A 110 -2.34 -10.83 -9.45
N SER A 111 -3.13 -9.90 -8.98
CA SER A 111 -2.83 -8.47 -9.06
C SER A 111 -2.38 -7.91 -7.71
N ARG A 112 -1.81 -6.71 -7.75
CA ARG A 112 -1.47 -5.93 -6.56
C ARG A 112 -2.55 -4.89 -6.31
N MET A 113 -2.99 -4.75 -5.06
CA MET A 113 -3.77 -3.62 -4.58
C MET A 113 -3.11 -3.03 -3.33
N VAL A 114 -2.91 -1.73 -3.32
CA VAL A 114 -2.50 -0.96 -2.13
C VAL A 114 -3.52 0.13 -1.94
N VAL A 115 -4.24 0.09 -0.83
CA VAL A 115 -5.36 1.00 -0.55
C VAL A 115 -5.15 1.66 0.79
N GLU A 116 -5.08 2.96 0.82
CA GLU A 116 -5.14 3.76 2.04
C GLU A 116 -6.57 4.26 2.26
N GLU A 117 -7.10 4.01 3.44
CA GLU A 117 -8.46 4.40 3.83
C GLU A 117 -8.75 5.87 3.52
N ASN A 118 -9.83 6.12 2.80
CA ASN A 118 -10.34 7.45 2.42
C ASN A 118 -9.36 8.35 1.64
N LYS A 119 -8.27 7.81 1.06
CA LYS A 119 -7.29 8.66 0.39
C LYS A 119 -6.91 8.22 -1.01
N GLN A 120 -6.37 7.03 -1.17
CA GLN A 120 -5.75 6.65 -2.43
C GLN A 120 -5.68 5.14 -2.66
N LEU A 121 -5.58 4.79 -3.91
CA LEU A 121 -5.54 3.42 -4.40
C LEU A 121 -4.43 3.27 -5.45
N ILE A 122 -3.62 2.23 -5.32
CA ILE A 122 -2.80 1.68 -6.41
C ILE A 122 -3.33 0.29 -6.73
N MET A 123 -3.54 0.02 -8.02
CA MET A 123 -3.97 -1.29 -8.50
C MET A 123 -3.25 -1.65 -9.79
N SER A 124 -2.72 -2.87 -9.86
CA SER A 124 -2.10 -3.42 -11.07
C SER A 124 -3.05 -4.35 -11.82
N GLY A 125 -2.69 -4.66 -13.05
CA GLY A 125 -3.15 -5.86 -13.73
C GLY A 125 -2.46 -7.12 -13.19
N SER A 126 -2.50 -8.21 -13.98
CA SER A 126 -1.82 -9.45 -13.61
C SER A 126 -0.30 -9.26 -13.56
N LEU A 127 0.31 -9.75 -12.49
CA LEU A 127 1.76 -9.69 -12.28
C LEU A 127 2.43 -10.95 -12.83
N ASN A 128 3.61 -10.79 -13.42
CA ASN A 128 4.48 -11.93 -13.75
C ASN A 128 5.29 -12.37 -12.52
N GLY A 129 5.76 -13.61 -12.52
CA GLY A 129 6.52 -14.18 -11.40
C GLY A 129 8.01 -13.79 -11.36
N SER A 130 8.49 -12.94 -12.28
CA SER A 130 9.89 -12.49 -12.31
C SER A 130 10.26 -11.74 -11.04
N MET A 131 11.43 -12.04 -10.48
CA MET A 131 12.00 -11.31 -9.34
C MET A 131 12.77 -10.04 -9.73
N ASP A 132 12.84 -9.72 -11.02
CA ASP A 132 13.50 -8.51 -11.50
C ASP A 132 12.78 -7.25 -11.00
N LEU A 133 13.49 -6.42 -10.25
CA LEU A 133 13.00 -5.14 -9.72
C LEU A 133 12.94 -4.04 -10.80
N ASN A 134 13.57 -4.23 -11.94
CA ASN A 134 13.62 -3.28 -13.05
C ASN A 134 12.72 -3.69 -14.23
N ASP A 135 11.73 -4.55 -13.99
CA ASP A 135 10.80 -4.98 -15.02
C ASP A 135 9.93 -3.78 -15.48
N ASP A 136 10.13 -3.36 -16.73
CA ASP A 136 9.40 -2.24 -17.34
C ASP A 136 8.00 -2.62 -17.82
N GLY A 137 7.68 -3.92 -17.87
CA GLY A 137 6.36 -4.42 -18.27
C GLY A 137 5.31 -4.31 -17.17
N ASP A 138 5.72 -4.05 -15.93
CA ASP A 138 4.78 -3.84 -14.80
C ASP A 138 4.17 -2.44 -14.87
N SER A 139 2.86 -2.33 -14.68
CA SER A 139 2.15 -1.05 -14.67
C SER A 139 1.04 -1.05 -13.64
N VAL A 140 0.74 0.12 -13.08
CA VAL A 140 -0.36 0.33 -12.14
C VAL A 140 -1.16 1.56 -12.49
N MET A 141 -2.43 1.54 -12.12
CA MET A 141 -3.25 2.72 -11.97
C MET A 141 -3.13 3.24 -10.53
N HIS A 142 -2.91 4.53 -10.38
CA HIS A 142 -2.96 5.24 -9.10
C HIS A 142 -4.06 6.29 -9.17
N THR A 143 -4.96 6.32 -8.19
CA THR A 143 -6.04 7.30 -8.11
C THR A 143 -6.34 7.71 -6.66
N ASN A 144 -6.82 8.94 -6.51
CA ASN A 144 -7.42 9.49 -5.30
C ASN A 144 -8.95 9.67 -5.43
N SER A 145 -9.58 9.10 -6.46
CA SER A 145 -11.03 9.09 -6.58
C SER A 145 -11.66 8.42 -5.37
N ILE A 146 -12.38 9.19 -4.56
CA ILE A 146 -12.88 8.73 -3.26
C ILE A 146 -13.84 7.54 -3.40
N GLU A 147 -14.64 7.52 -4.46
CA GLU A 147 -15.59 6.43 -4.72
C GLU A 147 -14.85 5.14 -5.05
N MET A 148 -13.80 5.21 -5.88
CA MET A 148 -12.98 4.05 -6.22
C MET A 148 -12.17 3.56 -5.01
N VAL A 149 -11.59 4.48 -4.25
CA VAL A 149 -10.85 4.17 -3.03
C VAL A 149 -11.75 3.45 -2.03
N ASN A 150 -12.95 3.98 -1.76
CA ASN A 150 -13.89 3.40 -0.81
C ASN A 150 -14.43 2.03 -1.28
N ASN A 151 -14.70 1.87 -2.58
CA ASN A 151 -15.11 0.59 -3.15
C ASN A 151 -14.01 -0.47 -2.96
N MET A 152 -12.76 -0.14 -3.27
CA MET A 152 -11.65 -1.09 -3.13
C MET A 152 -11.28 -1.33 -1.67
N TYR A 153 -11.35 -0.33 -0.81
CA TYR A 153 -11.14 -0.51 0.63
C TYR A 153 -12.19 -1.46 1.23
N SER A 154 -13.46 -1.30 0.84
CA SER A 154 -14.54 -2.20 1.26
C SER A 154 -14.32 -3.63 0.77
N LEU A 155 -13.86 -3.81 -0.48
CA LEU A 155 -13.49 -5.13 -1.00
C LEU A 155 -12.33 -5.75 -0.19
N CYS A 156 -11.29 -4.99 0.10
CA CYS A 156 -10.18 -5.45 0.92
C CYS A 156 -10.65 -5.86 2.32
N THR A 157 -11.56 -5.10 2.93
CA THR A 157 -12.14 -5.43 4.24
C THR A 157 -12.94 -6.73 4.19
N LEU A 158 -13.74 -6.97 3.13
CA LEU A 158 -14.48 -8.21 2.95
C LEU A 158 -13.53 -9.41 2.79
N LEU A 159 -12.48 -9.28 2.01
CA LEU A 159 -11.45 -10.31 1.82
C LEU A 159 -10.71 -10.58 3.15
N TRP A 160 -10.38 -9.54 3.88
CA TRP A 160 -9.75 -9.62 5.18
C TRP A 160 -10.57 -10.39 6.19
N ASN A 161 -11.87 -10.10 6.28
CA ASN A 161 -12.79 -10.77 7.21
C ASN A 161 -13.02 -12.26 6.87
N LYS A 162 -12.81 -12.66 5.61
CA LYS A 162 -12.89 -14.05 5.15
C LYS A 162 -11.56 -14.79 5.21
N SER A 163 -10.47 -14.11 5.53
CA SER A 163 -9.12 -14.67 5.57
C SER A 163 -8.79 -15.24 6.95
N LYS A 164 -7.67 -15.96 7.03
CA LYS A 164 -7.16 -16.56 8.27
C LYS A 164 -5.97 -15.75 8.75
N GLU A 165 -5.99 -15.40 10.04
CA GLU A 165 -4.84 -14.86 10.73
C GLU A 165 -3.71 -15.88 10.80
N ILE A 166 -2.48 -15.41 10.65
CA ILE A 166 -1.29 -16.23 10.80
C ILE A 166 -0.54 -15.75 12.04
N GLU A 167 -0.37 -16.64 12.99
CA GLU A 167 0.52 -16.40 14.13
C GLU A 167 1.97 -16.39 13.62
N VAL A 168 2.58 -15.22 13.59
CA VAL A 168 4.01 -15.07 13.26
C VAL A 168 4.82 -15.43 14.49
N VAL A 169 5.37 -16.63 14.50
CA VAL A 169 6.40 -17.00 15.50
C VAL A 169 7.67 -16.24 15.14
N ILE A 170 7.88 -15.08 15.76
CA ILE A 170 9.16 -14.36 15.65
C ILE A 170 10.21 -15.19 16.37
N PRO A 171 11.26 -15.71 15.72
CA PRO A 171 12.35 -16.37 16.39
C PRO A 171 12.98 -15.39 17.38
N GLN A 172 12.87 -15.65 18.68
CA GLN A 172 13.54 -14.85 19.68
C GLN A 172 15.03 -14.85 19.36
N ARG A 173 15.64 -13.69 19.24
CA ARG A 173 17.10 -13.54 19.19
C ARG A 173 17.68 -14.24 20.41
N VAL A 174 18.31 -15.37 20.19
CA VAL A 174 19.12 -16.04 21.23
C VAL A 174 20.17 -15.03 21.67
N LYS A 175 20.02 -14.47 22.86
CA LYS A 175 21.07 -13.68 23.50
C LYS A 175 22.26 -14.61 23.67
N ARG A 176 23.31 -14.41 22.87
CA ARG A 176 24.60 -15.03 23.15
C ARG A 176 25.05 -14.56 24.52
N VAL A 177 24.92 -15.44 25.52
CA VAL A 177 25.56 -15.29 26.79
C VAL A 177 27.07 -15.39 26.51
N LYS A 178 27.79 -14.29 26.65
CA LYS A 178 29.23 -14.31 26.69
C LYS A 178 29.59 -14.99 28.01
N SER A 179 30.06 -16.24 27.98
CA SER A 179 30.76 -16.86 29.05
C SER A 179 32.13 -16.18 29.20
N GLN A 180 32.37 -15.66 30.37
CA GLN A 180 33.68 -15.21 30.84
C GLN A 180 34.61 -16.40 30.97
#